data_4b3913415698866e7be3c8f28ce4f854
#
_entry.id   4b3913415698866e7be3c8f28ce4f854
#
_cell.length_a   1.000
_cell.length_b   1.000
_cell.length_c   1.000
_cell.angle_alpha   90.00
_cell.angle_beta   90.00
_cell.angle_gamma   90.00
#
_symmetry.space_group_name_H-M   'P 1'
#
loop_
_entity.id
_entity.type
_entity.pdbx_description
1 polymer ?
#
loop_
_entity_poly.entity_id
_entity_poly.type
_entity_poly.pdbx_seq_one_letter_code
_entity_poly.pdbx_strand_id
1 'polypeptide(L)'
;MMLSLSLVITSLGILLGVLIWEFVMPLWFGNGQTLGKKIFGLCLIRQDGVQVNNLQLFARMILGKYTIEIMIPVCILLMIFWGVMGVSGTMILLALLAGQAICLIVTRNNAALHDLLAGTVVVDMASQTIFRSTEDLIAYQKRIAAERAARQPY
;
A
#
# COMPACT_ATOMS: atom_id res chain seq x y z
N MET A 1 -8.20 -30.13 -20.64
CA MET A 1 -9.23 -29.77 -19.65
C MET A 1 -8.75 -29.88 -18.20
N MET A 2 -8.10 -30.96 -17.76
CA MET A 2 -7.58 -31.07 -16.39
C MET A 2 -6.49 -30.06 -16.05
N LEU A 3 -5.55 -29.78 -16.96
CA LEU A 3 -4.46 -28.83 -16.75
C LEU A 3 -4.98 -27.38 -16.59
N SER A 4 -6.00 -27.00 -17.34
CA SER A 4 -6.62 -25.67 -17.20
C SER A 4 -7.37 -25.49 -15.89
N LEU A 5 -8.01 -26.52 -15.40
CA LEU A 5 -8.72 -26.50 -14.10
C LEU A 5 -7.75 -26.36 -12.94
N SER A 6 -6.64 -27.11 -12.95
CA SER A 6 -5.61 -27.02 -11.90
C SER A 6 -4.97 -25.64 -11.86
N LEU A 7 -4.69 -25.02 -13.01
CA LEU A 7 -4.16 -23.65 -13.09
C LEU A 7 -5.14 -22.62 -12.53
N VAL A 8 -6.43 -22.75 -12.82
CA VAL A 8 -7.46 -21.85 -12.27
C VAL A 8 -7.54 -22.00 -10.75
N ILE A 9 -7.58 -23.22 -10.23
CA ILE A 9 -7.64 -23.45 -8.77
C ILE A 9 -6.39 -22.91 -8.09
N THR A 10 -5.21 -23.14 -8.65
CA THR A 10 -3.95 -22.60 -8.11
C THR A 10 -3.94 -21.08 -8.12
N SER A 11 -4.36 -20.45 -9.22
CA SER A 11 -4.43 -18.99 -9.32
C SER A 11 -5.40 -18.38 -8.31
N LEU A 12 -6.58 -18.99 -8.13
CA LEU A 12 -7.55 -18.58 -7.11
C LEU A 12 -6.99 -18.74 -5.70
N GLY A 13 -6.28 -19.84 -5.42
CA GLY A 13 -5.63 -20.07 -4.14
C GLY A 13 -4.56 -19.01 -3.82
N ILE A 14 -3.74 -18.65 -4.80
CA ILE A 14 -2.74 -17.59 -4.65
C ILE A 14 -3.41 -16.23 -4.40
N LEU A 15 -4.44 -15.88 -5.20
CA LEU A 15 -5.17 -14.63 -5.03
C LEU A 15 -5.82 -14.51 -3.65
N LEU A 16 -6.48 -15.57 -3.18
CA LEU A 16 -7.07 -15.62 -1.83
C LEU A 16 -6.00 -15.54 -0.73
N GLY A 17 -4.88 -16.25 -0.90
CA GLY A 17 -3.75 -16.19 0.04
C GLY A 17 -3.18 -14.79 0.16
N VAL A 18 -2.97 -14.09 -0.94
CA VAL A 18 -2.50 -12.70 -0.95
C VAL A 18 -3.53 -11.77 -0.30
N LEU A 19 -4.82 -11.96 -0.58
CA LEU A 19 -5.89 -11.17 0.04
C LEU A 19 -5.89 -11.32 1.57
N ILE A 20 -5.82 -12.54 2.06
CA ILE A 20 -5.77 -12.79 3.51
C ILE A 20 -4.53 -12.15 4.12
N TRP A 21 -3.36 -12.35 3.52
CA TRP A 21 -2.10 -11.89 4.06
C TRP A 21 -1.95 -10.36 4.06
N GLU A 22 -2.40 -9.71 3.02
CA GLU A 22 -2.20 -8.27 2.79
C GLU A 22 -3.37 -7.40 3.25
N PHE A 23 -4.57 -7.97 3.43
CA PHE A 23 -5.76 -7.24 3.83
C PHE A 23 -6.27 -7.65 5.21
N VAL A 24 -6.53 -8.95 5.43
CA VAL A 24 -7.10 -9.41 6.70
C VAL A 24 -6.11 -9.23 7.85
N MET A 25 -4.83 -9.55 7.62
CA MET A 25 -3.79 -9.39 8.64
C MET A 25 -3.58 -7.95 9.10
N PRO A 26 -3.48 -6.94 8.21
CA PRO A 26 -3.39 -5.53 8.62
C PRO A 26 -4.61 -5.01 9.37
N LEU A 27 -5.80 -5.50 9.04
CA LEU A 27 -7.03 -5.19 9.80
C LEU A 27 -6.96 -5.78 11.20
N TRP A 28 -6.49 -7.00 11.34
CA TRP A 28 -6.39 -7.67 12.64
C TRP A 28 -5.37 -7.01 13.56
N PHE A 29 -4.22 -6.60 13.03
CA PHE A 29 -3.20 -5.91 13.83
C PHE A 29 -3.54 -4.45 14.12
N GLY A 30 -4.53 -3.86 13.46
CA GLY A 30 -5.04 -2.52 13.74
C GLY A 30 -4.15 -1.34 13.30
N ASN A 31 -2.94 -1.58 12.86
CA ASN A 31 -1.96 -0.57 12.45
C ASN A 31 -1.58 -0.65 10.96
N GLY A 32 -2.39 -1.30 10.14
CA GLY A 32 -2.04 -1.55 8.74
C GLY A 32 -0.77 -2.39 8.55
N GLN A 33 -0.38 -3.16 9.56
CA GLN A 33 0.82 -3.96 9.57
C GLN A 33 0.56 -5.36 9.01
N THR A 34 1.36 -5.78 8.04
CA THR A 34 1.54 -7.21 7.73
C THR A 34 2.51 -7.84 8.72
N LEU A 35 2.58 -9.15 8.78
CA LEU A 35 3.50 -9.86 9.67
C LEU A 35 4.96 -9.41 9.46
N GLY A 36 5.39 -9.27 8.21
CA GLY A 36 6.74 -8.78 7.90
C GLY A 36 6.97 -7.35 8.42
N LYS A 37 6.03 -6.43 8.20
CA LYS A 37 6.14 -5.06 8.71
C LYS A 37 6.20 -5.03 10.24
N LYS A 38 5.43 -5.89 10.91
CA LYS A 38 5.45 -6.00 12.37
C LYS A 38 6.81 -6.45 12.91
N ILE A 39 7.46 -7.42 12.25
CA ILE A 39 8.79 -7.90 12.62
C ILE A 39 9.83 -6.77 12.51
N PHE A 40 9.74 -5.94 11.46
CA PHE A 40 10.65 -4.81 11.23
C PHE A 40 10.24 -3.52 11.94
N GLY A 41 9.21 -3.53 12.78
CA GLY A 41 8.72 -2.33 13.47
C GLY A 41 8.11 -1.27 12.55
N LEU A 42 7.73 -1.66 11.32
CA LEU A 42 7.13 -0.76 10.34
C LEU A 42 5.62 -0.74 10.47
N CYS A 43 5.02 0.43 10.33
CA CYS A 43 3.56 0.57 10.28
C CYS A 43 3.13 1.40 9.08
N LEU A 44 1.85 1.31 8.78
CA LEU A 44 1.21 2.08 7.74
C LEU A 44 0.45 3.23 8.40
N ILE A 45 0.75 4.44 7.98
CA ILE A 45 0.04 5.63 8.43
C ILE A 45 -0.46 6.45 7.22
N ARG A 46 -1.41 7.31 7.48
CA ARG A 46 -1.82 8.36 6.55
C ARG A 46 -0.72 9.43 6.46
N GLN A 47 -0.64 10.14 5.36
CA GLN A 47 0.41 11.17 5.14
C GLN A 47 0.43 12.27 6.20
N ASP A 48 -0.65 12.47 6.93
CA ASP A 48 -0.76 13.45 8.03
C ASP A 48 -0.36 12.89 9.42
N GLY A 49 0.10 11.65 9.50
CA GLY A 49 0.55 11.02 10.74
C GLY A 49 -0.55 10.31 11.54
N VAL A 50 -1.76 10.21 11.01
CA VAL A 50 -2.88 9.50 11.63
C VAL A 50 -2.93 8.04 11.17
N GLN A 51 -3.44 7.15 12.02
CA GLN A 51 -3.67 5.76 11.67
C GLN A 51 -4.55 5.61 10.42
N VAL A 52 -4.22 4.62 9.59
CA VAL A 52 -4.96 4.33 8.35
C VAL A 52 -6.35 3.81 8.68
N ASN A 53 -7.36 4.37 8.03
CA ASN A 53 -8.74 3.87 8.13
C ASN A 53 -8.91 2.60 7.29
N ASN A 54 -9.85 1.74 7.68
CA ASN A 54 -10.19 0.50 6.96
C ASN A 54 -10.51 0.74 5.47
N LEU A 55 -11.18 1.87 5.16
CA LEU A 55 -11.49 2.25 3.79
C LEU A 55 -10.23 2.56 2.97
N GLN A 56 -9.26 3.26 3.55
CA GLN A 56 -7.97 3.55 2.89
C GLN A 56 -7.15 2.27 2.69
N LEU A 57 -7.21 1.37 3.68
CA LEU A 57 -6.57 0.06 3.59
C LEU A 57 -7.18 -0.78 2.46
N PHE A 58 -8.49 -0.75 2.34
CA PHE A 58 -9.22 -1.39 1.25
C PHE A 58 -8.87 -0.76 -0.11
N ALA A 59 -8.90 0.57 -0.22
CA ALA A 59 -8.53 1.27 -1.44
C ALA A 59 -7.09 0.96 -1.88
N ARG A 60 -6.15 0.99 -0.94
CA ARG A 60 -4.75 0.62 -1.17
C ARG A 60 -4.60 -0.78 -1.73
N MET A 61 -5.32 -1.72 -1.16
CA MET A 61 -5.26 -3.13 -1.50
C MET A 61 -5.92 -3.41 -2.84
N ILE A 62 -7.19 -3.05 -2.99
CA ILE A 62 -8.00 -3.42 -4.16
C ILE A 62 -7.64 -2.54 -5.36
N LEU A 63 -7.65 -1.21 -5.20
CA LEU A 63 -7.40 -0.30 -6.31
C LEU A 63 -5.90 -0.20 -6.67
N GLY A 64 -5.03 -0.22 -5.68
CA GLY A 64 -3.60 -0.09 -5.89
C GLY A 64 -2.93 -1.42 -6.17
N LYS A 65 -2.87 -2.26 -5.15
CA LYS A 65 -2.05 -3.48 -5.20
C LYS A 65 -2.64 -4.55 -6.09
N TYR A 66 -3.94 -4.86 -5.92
CA TYR A 66 -4.60 -5.90 -6.73
C TYR A 66 -4.76 -5.50 -8.20
N THR A 67 -5.18 -4.26 -8.46
CA THR A 67 -5.46 -3.83 -9.84
C THR A 67 -4.17 -3.53 -10.61
N ILE A 68 -3.17 -2.95 -9.97
CA ILE A 68 -1.96 -2.49 -10.67
C ILE A 68 -0.81 -3.48 -10.53
N GLU A 69 -0.45 -3.88 -9.30
CA GLU A 69 0.74 -4.69 -9.08
C GLU A 69 0.54 -6.17 -9.39
N ILE A 70 -0.61 -6.76 -9.02
CA ILE A 70 -0.90 -8.18 -9.28
C ILE A 70 -1.28 -8.41 -10.72
N MET A 71 -1.89 -7.43 -11.40
CA MET A 71 -2.16 -7.54 -12.82
C MET A 71 -0.91 -7.65 -13.69
N ILE A 72 0.22 -7.07 -13.27
CA ILE A 72 1.49 -7.17 -14.01
C ILE A 72 1.94 -8.64 -14.16
N PRO A 73 2.12 -9.44 -13.09
CA PRO A 73 2.46 -10.85 -13.22
C PRO A 73 1.41 -11.66 -13.96
N VAL A 74 0.12 -11.38 -13.75
CA VAL A 74 -0.98 -12.06 -14.46
C VAL A 74 -0.90 -11.80 -15.96
N CYS A 75 -0.67 -10.56 -16.38
CA CYS A 75 -0.48 -10.22 -17.79
C CYS A 75 0.72 -10.94 -18.40
N ILE A 76 1.84 -11.01 -17.69
CA ILE A 76 3.03 -11.74 -18.13
C ILE A 76 2.72 -13.23 -18.33
N LEU A 77 2.02 -13.86 -17.40
CA LEU A 77 1.61 -15.25 -17.51
C LEU A 77 0.69 -15.48 -18.70
N LEU A 78 -0.30 -14.60 -18.93
CA LEU A 78 -1.18 -14.68 -20.09
C LEU A 78 -0.43 -14.51 -21.40
N MET A 79 0.59 -13.66 -21.44
CA MET A 79 1.46 -13.52 -22.63
C MET A 79 2.23 -14.80 -22.93
N ILE A 80 2.81 -15.43 -21.91
CA ILE A 80 3.64 -16.63 -22.05
C ILE A 80 2.80 -17.84 -22.47
N PHE A 81 1.64 -18.05 -21.84
CA PHE A 81 0.86 -19.27 -22.03
C PHE A 81 -0.16 -19.22 -23.18
N TRP A 82 -0.68 -18.06 -23.50
CA TRP A 82 -1.77 -17.93 -24.49
C TRP A 82 -1.47 -16.99 -25.65
N GLY A 83 -0.35 -16.27 -25.61
CA GLY A 83 -0.02 -15.30 -26.65
C GLY A 83 -1.10 -14.21 -26.85
N VAL A 84 -1.97 -14.03 -25.85
CA VAL A 84 -3.19 -13.21 -25.96
C VAL A 84 -2.87 -11.72 -26.03
N MET A 85 -1.70 -11.31 -25.56
CA MET A 85 -1.29 -9.91 -25.61
C MET A 85 -0.36 -9.67 -26.79
N GLY A 86 -0.86 -9.02 -27.82
CA GLY A 86 -0.06 -8.46 -28.89
C GLY A 86 0.78 -7.25 -28.43
N VAL A 87 1.30 -6.50 -29.38
CA VAL A 87 2.13 -5.30 -29.15
C VAL A 87 1.47 -4.32 -28.17
N SER A 88 0.16 -4.12 -28.26
CA SER A 88 -0.60 -3.23 -27.37
C SER A 88 -0.51 -3.62 -25.89
N GLY A 89 -0.65 -4.90 -25.55
CA GLY A 89 -0.57 -5.38 -24.19
C GLY A 89 0.85 -5.24 -23.61
N THR A 90 1.86 -5.51 -24.42
CA THR A 90 3.26 -5.29 -24.03
C THR A 90 3.55 -3.83 -23.74
N MET A 91 3.02 -2.90 -24.54
CA MET A 91 3.17 -1.46 -24.31
C MET A 91 2.50 -1.00 -23.02
N ILE A 92 1.30 -1.51 -22.71
CA ILE A 92 0.60 -1.22 -21.45
C ILE A 92 1.40 -1.73 -20.26
N LEU A 93 1.92 -2.95 -20.35
CA LEU A 93 2.75 -3.52 -19.29
C LEU A 93 4.02 -2.70 -19.02
N LEU A 94 4.72 -2.29 -20.08
CA LEU A 94 5.90 -1.44 -19.97
C LEU A 94 5.56 -0.07 -19.38
N ALA A 95 4.42 0.52 -19.77
CA ALA A 95 3.97 1.80 -19.21
C ALA A 95 3.65 1.70 -17.71
N LEU A 96 3.02 0.60 -17.26
CA LEU A 96 2.75 0.34 -15.84
C LEU A 96 4.06 0.15 -15.05
N LEU A 97 5.00 -0.61 -15.56
CA LEU A 97 6.31 -0.80 -14.92
C LEU A 97 7.11 0.50 -14.85
N ALA A 98 7.13 1.26 -15.92
CA ALA A 98 7.79 2.57 -15.94
C ALA A 98 7.12 3.55 -14.96
N GLY A 99 5.79 3.60 -14.92
CA GLY A 99 5.03 4.41 -13.97
C GLY A 99 5.35 4.06 -12.52
N GLN A 100 5.43 2.78 -12.20
CA GLN A 100 5.82 2.29 -10.87
C GLN A 100 7.24 2.74 -10.51
N ALA A 101 8.20 2.56 -11.42
CA ALA A 101 9.59 2.97 -11.21
C ALA A 101 9.71 4.49 -11.04
N ILE A 102 9.01 5.27 -11.85
CA ILE A 102 8.98 6.73 -11.75
C ILE A 102 8.41 7.16 -10.39
N CYS A 103 7.30 6.56 -9.94
CA CYS A 103 6.72 6.87 -8.63
C CYS A 103 7.71 6.62 -7.49
N LEU A 104 8.43 5.50 -7.50
CA LEU A 104 9.42 5.19 -6.49
C LEU A 104 10.61 6.17 -6.47
N ILE A 105 11.03 6.66 -7.64
CA ILE A 105 12.18 7.56 -7.75
C ILE A 105 11.81 9.01 -7.45
N VAL A 106 10.66 9.46 -7.96
CA VAL A 106 10.25 10.88 -7.90
C VAL A 106 9.60 11.23 -6.57
N THR A 107 8.94 10.26 -5.93
CA THR A 107 8.23 10.52 -4.68
C THR A 107 9.22 10.67 -3.52
N ARG A 108 9.12 11.76 -2.77
CA ARG A 108 9.99 12.07 -1.62
C ARG A 108 10.09 10.95 -0.59
N ASN A 109 9.06 10.14 -0.46
CA ASN A 109 8.96 9.03 0.49
C ASN A 109 9.19 7.66 -0.15
N ASN A 110 9.71 7.59 -1.38
CA ASN A 110 9.84 6.35 -2.17
C ASN A 110 8.53 5.54 -2.16
N ALA A 111 7.40 6.23 -2.27
CA ALA A 111 6.09 5.62 -2.18
C ALA A 111 5.78 4.86 -3.48
N ALA A 112 5.29 3.64 -3.34
CA ALA A 112 4.77 2.88 -4.47
C ALA A 112 3.44 3.49 -4.96
N LEU A 113 3.05 3.16 -6.18
CA LEU A 113 1.84 3.71 -6.79
C LEU A 113 0.58 3.45 -5.94
N HIS A 114 0.47 2.29 -5.32
CA HIS A 114 -0.63 1.94 -4.43
C HIS A 114 -0.65 2.77 -3.14
N ASP A 115 0.52 3.16 -2.62
CA ASP A 115 0.63 4.04 -1.45
C ASP A 115 0.20 5.47 -1.79
N LEU A 116 0.59 5.93 -2.98
CA LEU A 116 0.20 7.25 -3.48
C LEU A 116 -1.32 7.36 -3.68
N LEU A 117 -1.93 6.35 -4.31
CA LEU A 117 -3.38 6.30 -4.54
C LEU A 117 -4.20 6.26 -3.24
N ALA A 118 -3.69 5.57 -2.23
CA ALA A 118 -4.36 5.47 -0.93
C ALA A 118 -4.01 6.63 0.03
N GLY A 119 -3.08 7.51 -0.32
CA GLY A 119 -2.59 8.58 0.57
C GLY A 119 -1.92 8.03 1.83
N THR A 120 -1.21 6.90 1.70
CA THR A 120 -0.56 6.20 2.81
C THR A 120 0.96 6.23 2.68
N VAL A 121 1.64 6.09 3.81
CA VAL A 121 3.10 6.03 3.89
C VAL A 121 3.49 4.94 4.88
N VAL A 122 4.55 4.20 4.56
CA VAL A 122 5.16 3.24 5.47
C VAL A 122 6.22 3.96 6.29
N VAL A 123 6.11 3.88 7.61
CA VAL A 123 7.05 4.54 8.55
C VAL A 123 7.52 3.56 9.61
N ASP A 124 8.66 3.88 10.20
CA ASP A 124 9.15 3.19 11.38
C ASP A 124 8.41 3.72 12.64
N MET A 125 7.83 2.80 13.41
CA MET A 125 7.09 3.12 14.63
C MET A 125 7.96 3.79 15.71
N ALA A 126 9.26 3.49 15.73
CA ALA A 126 10.16 4.05 16.71
C ALA A 126 10.54 5.51 16.42
N SER A 127 10.47 5.93 15.17
CA SER A 127 10.90 7.25 14.71
C SER A 127 9.80 8.30 14.66
N GLN A 128 8.51 7.88 14.77
CA GLN A 128 7.38 8.78 14.55
C GLN A 128 6.28 8.66 15.60
N THR A 129 5.65 9.80 15.93
CA THR A 129 4.45 9.82 16.77
C THR A 129 3.23 9.54 15.91
N ILE A 130 2.51 8.46 16.22
CA ILE A 130 1.32 8.03 15.48
C ILE A 130 0.09 8.43 16.26
N PHE A 131 -0.81 9.17 15.63
CA PHE A 131 -2.07 9.61 16.22
C PHE A 131 -3.20 8.64 15.85
N ARG A 132 -4.07 8.33 16.80
CA ARG A 132 -5.21 7.45 16.55
C ARG A 132 -6.32 8.13 15.75
N SER A 133 -6.48 9.43 16.00
CA SER A 133 -7.51 10.23 15.32
C SER A 133 -6.95 11.58 14.87
N THR A 134 -7.68 12.23 13.96
CA THR A 134 -7.37 13.61 13.54
C THR A 134 -7.52 14.59 14.69
N GLU A 135 -8.41 14.30 15.64
CA GLU A 135 -8.65 15.10 16.84
C GLU A 135 -7.42 15.08 17.76
N ASP A 136 -6.82 13.91 17.98
CA ASP A 136 -5.59 13.75 18.76
C ASP A 136 -4.44 14.54 18.12
N LEU A 137 -4.32 14.51 16.79
CA LEU A 137 -3.32 15.29 16.06
C LEU A 137 -3.53 16.80 16.27
N ILE A 138 -4.75 17.30 16.15
CA ILE A 138 -5.08 18.71 16.34
C ILE A 138 -4.82 19.13 17.80
N ALA A 139 -5.20 18.32 18.77
CA ALA A 139 -4.94 18.56 20.19
C ALA A 139 -3.42 18.66 20.48
N TYR A 140 -2.64 17.76 19.91
CA TYR A 140 -1.19 17.79 20.01
C TYR A 140 -0.58 19.04 19.38
N GLN A 141 -1.02 19.42 18.17
CA GLN A 141 -0.54 20.63 17.49
C GLN A 141 -0.86 21.90 18.29
N LYS A 142 -2.08 22.02 18.86
CA LYS A 142 -2.47 23.13 19.71
C LYS A 142 -1.59 23.22 20.97
N ARG A 143 -1.28 22.08 21.60
CA ARG A 143 -0.41 22.04 22.77
C ARG A 143 1.00 22.53 22.44
N ILE A 144 1.60 22.02 21.37
CA ILE A 144 2.93 22.45 20.93
C ILE A 144 2.96 23.92 20.55
N ALA A 145 1.91 24.43 19.88
CA ALA A 145 1.79 25.85 19.55
C ALA A 145 1.73 26.73 20.81
N ALA A 146 0.96 26.32 21.82
CA ALA A 146 0.89 27.02 23.11
C ALA A 146 2.23 27.01 23.87
N GLU A 147 2.92 25.86 23.88
CA GLU A 147 4.24 25.74 24.48
C GLU A 147 5.29 26.64 23.78
N ARG A 148 5.23 26.72 22.44
CA ARG A 148 6.12 27.61 21.66
C ARG A 148 5.83 29.06 21.94
N ALA A 149 4.55 29.45 22.01
CA ALA A 149 4.16 30.82 22.34
C ALA A 149 4.61 31.21 23.76
N ALA A 150 4.53 30.30 24.72
CA ALA A 150 4.99 30.54 26.09
C ALA A 150 6.52 30.66 26.22
N ARG A 151 7.27 30.10 25.26
CA ARG A 151 8.75 30.16 25.25
C ARG A 151 9.35 31.35 24.50
N GLN A 152 8.53 32.08 23.71
CA GLN A 152 8.97 33.30 23.05
C GLN A 152 8.83 34.49 24.03
N PRO A 153 9.91 34.99 24.64
CA PRO A 153 9.85 36.22 25.38
C PRO A 153 9.67 37.39 24.37
N TYR A 154 8.88 38.37 24.73
CA TYR A 154 8.72 39.60 23.99
C TYR A 154 10.07 40.29 23.75
#